data_c0dfe7af3dc8af11a4da13c5cdd1b4ba
#
_entry.id   c0dfe7af3dc8af11a4da13c5cdd1b4ba
#
_cell.length_a   1.000
_cell.length_b   1.000
_cell.length_c   1.000
_cell.angle_alpha   90.00
_cell.angle_beta   90.00
_cell.angle_gamma   90.00
#
_symmetry.space_group_name_H-M   'P 1'
#
loop_
_entity.id
_entity.type
_entity.pdbx_description
1 polymer ?
#
loop_
_entity_poly.entity_id
_entity_poly.type
_entity_poly.pdbx_seq_one_letter_code
_entity_poly.pdbx_strand_id
1 'polypeptide(L)'
;MNDIITTVVGNAVTDVSLRTTSSGASVASFRIASNSRRFDKATKSWVEQEPSYLSITAWSQLAENVALSIHKGQPIVVTGKLKVGQWQDGEKSGTAVEIDAQSIGHDLNRGTSDFTKVKRVTENYEQDPWTNEAVDTEINAA
;
A
#
# COMPACT_ATOMS: atom_id res chain seq x y z
N MET A 1 -6.50 -22.99 -0.14
CA MET A 1 -6.23 -22.28 1.11
C MET A 1 -6.96 -20.97 1.16
N ASN A 2 -7.38 -20.59 2.33
CA ASN A 2 -8.23 -19.41 2.48
C ASN A 2 -7.39 -18.21 2.96
N ASP A 3 -7.25 -17.22 2.11
CA ASP A 3 -6.60 -15.98 2.47
C ASP A 3 -7.65 -14.92 2.77
N ILE A 4 -7.34 -14.04 3.72
CA ILE A 4 -8.20 -12.90 4.02
C ILE A 4 -7.71 -11.74 3.18
N ILE A 5 -8.48 -11.39 2.16
CA ILE A 5 -8.17 -10.24 1.31
C ILE A 5 -8.98 -9.05 1.79
N THR A 6 -8.31 -7.94 2.00
CA THR A 6 -8.96 -6.73 2.49
C THR A 6 -8.41 -5.49 1.78
N THR A 7 -9.22 -4.45 1.79
CA THR A 7 -8.84 -3.14 1.28
C THR A 7 -8.93 -2.12 2.40
N VAL A 8 -7.89 -1.34 2.56
CA VAL A 8 -7.80 -0.32 3.60
C VAL A 8 -7.49 1.02 2.97
N VAL A 9 -8.17 2.05 3.43
CA VAL A 9 -7.91 3.44 3.06
C VAL A 9 -7.36 4.13 4.29
N GLY A 10 -6.24 4.82 4.15
CA GLY A 10 -5.61 5.51 5.27
C GLY A 10 -4.51 6.43 4.82
N ASN A 11 -3.74 6.92 5.78
CA ASN A 11 -2.60 7.80 5.51
C ASN A 11 -1.32 7.12 5.94
N ALA A 12 -0.27 7.28 5.14
CA ALA A 12 1.05 6.80 5.52
C ALA A 12 1.55 7.61 6.71
N VAL A 13 1.89 6.94 7.81
CA VAL A 13 2.38 7.61 9.02
C VAL A 13 3.88 7.49 9.18
N THR A 14 4.52 6.67 8.35
CA THR A 14 5.98 6.59 8.25
C THR A 14 6.40 6.70 6.81
N ASP A 15 7.67 7.01 6.59
CA ASP A 15 8.25 6.88 5.26
C ASP A 15 8.43 5.40 4.93
N VAL A 16 8.56 5.10 3.64
CA VAL A 16 8.75 3.73 3.18
C VAL A 16 10.20 3.32 3.39
N SER A 17 10.38 2.18 4.04
CA SER A 17 11.69 1.56 4.20
C SER A 17 11.86 0.49 3.14
N LEU A 18 12.78 0.70 2.22
CA LEU A 18 13.09 -0.27 1.16
C LEU A 18 14.39 -0.99 1.51
N ARG A 19 14.36 -2.31 1.44
CA ARG A 19 15.55 -3.13 1.69
C ARG A 19 15.59 -4.31 0.73
N THR A 20 16.74 -4.94 0.65
CA THR A 20 16.93 -6.15 -0.15
C THR A 20 17.13 -7.32 0.79
N THR A 21 16.43 -8.41 0.55
CA THR A 21 16.58 -9.62 1.34
C THR A 21 17.83 -10.39 0.91
N SER A 22 18.23 -11.40 1.70
CA SER A 22 19.38 -12.25 1.38
C SER A 22 19.23 -13.01 0.05
N SER A 23 17.98 -13.23 -0.39
CA SER A 23 17.70 -13.85 -1.67
C SER A 23 17.68 -12.88 -2.85
N GLY A 24 17.91 -11.58 -2.60
CA GLY A 24 17.95 -10.56 -3.63
C GLY A 24 16.60 -9.91 -3.94
N ALA A 25 15.55 -10.23 -3.19
CA ALA A 25 14.24 -9.65 -3.40
C ALA A 25 14.12 -8.28 -2.73
N SER A 26 13.44 -7.36 -3.40
CA SER A 26 13.13 -6.05 -2.81
C SER A 26 11.91 -6.17 -1.90
N VAL A 27 11.97 -5.56 -0.73
CA VAL A 27 10.85 -5.50 0.20
C VAL A 27 10.72 -4.09 0.74
N ALA A 28 9.51 -3.55 0.69
CA ALA A 28 9.20 -2.24 1.24
C ALA A 28 8.23 -2.40 2.39
N SER A 29 8.44 -1.62 3.43
CA SER A 29 7.54 -1.62 4.59
C SER A 29 7.29 -0.21 5.07
N PHE A 30 6.08 0.02 5.53
CA PHE A 30 5.67 1.29 6.11
C PHE A 30 4.40 1.06 6.93
N ARG A 31 3.98 2.08 7.65
CA ARG A 31 2.76 2.00 8.46
C ARG A 31 1.74 2.99 7.98
N ILE A 32 0.48 2.59 8.10
CA ILE A 32 -0.64 3.48 7.80
C ILE A 32 -1.53 3.62 9.03
N ALA A 33 -2.24 4.73 9.08
CA ALA A 33 -3.30 4.96 10.04
C ALA A 33 -4.61 5.10 9.28
N SER A 34 -5.58 4.29 9.67
CA SER A 34 -6.93 4.37 9.13
C SER A 34 -7.83 4.94 10.19
N ASN A 35 -8.41 6.10 9.91
CA ASN A 35 -9.26 6.80 10.85
C ASN A 35 -10.71 6.63 10.44
N SER A 36 -11.56 6.31 11.42
CA SER A 36 -12.99 6.32 11.19
C SER A 36 -13.64 7.45 11.98
N ARG A 37 -14.80 7.89 11.49
CA ARG A 37 -15.59 8.93 12.16
C ARG A 37 -16.95 8.37 12.47
N ARG A 38 -17.47 8.79 13.61
CA ARG A 38 -18.82 8.44 14.02
C ARG A 38 -19.62 9.73 14.20
N PHE A 39 -20.85 9.72 13.70
CA PHE A 39 -21.74 10.85 13.92
C PHE A 39 -22.33 10.77 15.33
N ASP A 40 -22.09 11.79 16.13
CA ASP A 40 -22.64 11.90 17.49
C ASP A 40 -23.95 12.65 17.43
N LYS A 41 -25.05 11.96 17.73
CA LYS A 41 -26.41 12.55 17.71
C LYS A 41 -26.61 13.55 18.81
N ALA A 42 -25.88 13.42 19.91
CA ALA A 42 -26.03 14.34 21.06
C ALA A 42 -25.44 15.72 20.74
N THR A 43 -24.28 15.76 20.10
CA THR A 43 -23.61 17.00 19.72
C THR A 43 -23.89 17.42 18.30
N LYS A 44 -24.54 16.56 17.50
CA LYS A 44 -24.80 16.74 16.06
C LYS A 44 -23.55 17.03 15.26
N SER A 45 -22.44 16.40 15.64
CA SER A 45 -21.16 16.57 14.98
C SER A 45 -20.49 15.23 14.72
N TRP A 46 -19.54 15.24 13.81
CA TRP A 46 -18.70 14.07 13.53
C TRP A 46 -17.57 14.02 14.54
N VAL A 47 -17.41 12.86 15.19
CA VAL A 47 -16.36 12.63 16.19
C VAL A 47 -15.37 11.65 15.60
N GLU A 48 -14.09 11.98 15.65
CA GLU A 48 -13.03 11.08 15.24
C GLU A 48 -12.84 9.99 16.29
N GLN A 49 -12.73 8.76 15.81
CA GLN A 49 -12.41 7.61 16.65
C GLN A 49 -10.90 7.38 16.65
N GLU A 50 -10.43 6.56 17.59
CA GLU A 50 -9.02 6.20 17.59
C GLU A 50 -8.61 5.58 16.25
N PRO A 51 -7.46 5.97 15.70
CA PRO A 51 -6.99 5.40 14.45
C PRO A 51 -6.57 3.95 14.63
N SER A 52 -6.78 3.16 13.59
CA SER A 52 -6.23 1.82 13.49
C SER A 52 -4.91 1.88 12.75
N TYR A 53 -3.88 1.29 13.33
CA TYR A 53 -2.55 1.26 12.72
C TYR A 53 -2.28 -0.11 12.13
N LEU A 54 -1.80 -0.12 10.89
CA LEU A 54 -1.48 -1.34 10.18
C LEU A 54 -0.10 -1.21 9.56
N SER A 55 0.62 -2.32 9.55
CA SER A 55 1.90 -2.42 8.84
C SER A 55 1.64 -2.94 7.44
N ILE A 56 2.26 -2.30 6.45
CA ILE A 56 2.12 -2.68 5.05
C ILE A 56 3.46 -3.18 4.55
N THR A 57 3.44 -4.32 3.88
CA THR A 57 4.61 -4.91 3.26
C THR A 57 4.34 -5.11 1.78
N ALA A 58 5.29 -4.74 0.95
CA ALA A 58 5.23 -4.93 -0.49
C ALA A 58 6.52 -5.58 -0.96
N TRP A 59 6.43 -6.37 -2.05
CA TRP A 59 7.53 -7.17 -2.55
C TRP A 59 7.82 -6.87 -4.01
N SER A 60 9.07 -7.08 -4.40
CA SER A 60 9.54 -7.04 -5.79
C SER A 60 9.29 -5.69 -6.46
N GLN A 61 8.71 -5.68 -7.65
CA GLN A 61 8.50 -4.43 -8.39
C GLN A 61 7.56 -3.47 -7.65
N LEU A 62 6.54 -4.01 -6.99
CA LEU A 62 5.64 -3.17 -6.18
C LEU A 62 6.42 -2.45 -5.08
N ALA A 63 7.35 -3.14 -4.43
CA ALA A 63 8.18 -2.53 -3.38
C ALA A 63 9.00 -1.35 -3.90
N GLU A 64 9.61 -1.51 -5.04
CA GLU A 64 10.43 -0.47 -5.64
C GLU A 64 9.59 0.75 -6.05
N ASN A 65 8.44 0.50 -6.65
CA ASN A 65 7.53 1.57 -7.07
C ASN A 65 6.95 2.31 -5.88
N VAL A 66 6.59 1.58 -4.83
CA VAL A 66 6.05 2.18 -3.60
C VAL A 66 7.10 3.08 -2.94
N ALA A 67 8.34 2.65 -2.90
CA ALA A 67 9.41 3.46 -2.31
C ALA A 67 9.61 4.79 -3.04
N LEU A 68 9.36 4.81 -4.35
CA LEU A 68 9.47 6.03 -5.14
C LEU A 68 8.22 6.91 -5.07
N SER A 69 7.07 6.34 -4.75
CA SER A 69 5.78 7.00 -4.94
C SER A 69 5.07 7.38 -3.66
N ILE A 70 5.23 6.57 -2.60
CA ILE A 70 4.48 6.76 -1.36
C ILE A 70 5.38 7.44 -0.32
N HIS A 71 4.87 8.51 0.26
CA HIS A 71 5.60 9.27 1.26
C HIS A 71 4.72 9.52 2.47
N LYS A 72 5.37 9.73 3.61
CA LYS A 72 4.70 10.04 4.87
C LYS A 72 3.70 11.18 4.70
N GLY A 73 2.50 10.99 5.22
CA GLY A 73 1.43 11.98 5.16
C GLY A 73 0.48 11.82 3.99
N GLN A 74 0.80 10.97 3.02
CA GLN A 74 -0.04 10.80 1.83
C GLN A 74 -1.20 9.86 2.08
N PRO A 75 -2.38 10.18 1.54
CA PRO A 75 -3.54 9.29 1.59
C PRO A 75 -3.38 8.18 0.56
N ILE A 76 -3.60 6.95 0.99
CA ILE A 76 -3.37 5.78 0.15
C ILE A 76 -4.49 4.74 0.31
N VAL A 77 -4.58 3.89 -0.70
CA VAL A 77 -5.45 2.73 -0.74
C VAL A 77 -4.56 1.50 -0.89
N VAL A 78 -4.77 0.51 -0.03
CA VAL A 78 -3.99 -0.73 -0.05
C VAL A 78 -4.94 -1.91 -0.10
N THR A 79 -4.72 -2.82 -1.02
CA THR A 79 -5.42 -4.10 -1.07
C THR A 79 -4.40 -5.22 -0.96
N GLY A 80 -4.67 -6.18 -0.12
CA GLY A 80 -3.80 -7.32 0.02
C GLY A 80 -4.27 -8.32 1.06
N LYS A 81 -3.37 -9.21 1.39
CA LYS A 81 -3.62 -10.32 2.30
C LYS A 81 -3.41 -9.85 3.74
N LEU A 82 -4.44 -9.98 4.55
CA LEU A 82 -4.40 -9.62 5.96
C LEU A 82 -3.74 -10.73 6.76
N LYS A 83 -2.81 -10.33 7.60
CA LYS A 83 -2.16 -11.23 8.56
C LYS A 83 -2.30 -10.63 9.95
N VAL A 84 -2.78 -11.44 10.88
CA VAL A 84 -2.88 -11.04 12.28
C VAL A 84 -1.95 -11.95 13.06
N GLY A 85 -0.93 -11.37 13.68
CA GLY A 85 0.02 -12.10 14.49
C GLY A 85 0.07 -11.55 15.90
N GLN A 86 0.80 -12.23 16.75
CA GLN A 86 1.03 -11.77 18.11
C GLN A 86 2.52 -11.57 18.34
N TRP A 87 2.83 -10.55 19.10
CA TRP A 87 4.21 -10.29 19.50
C TRP A 87 4.30 -10.29 21.02
N GLN A 88 5.47 -10.62 21.49
CA GLN A 88 5.77 -10.62 22.93
C GLN A 88 7.16 -10.08 23.14
N ASP A 89 7.28 -9.12 24.06
CA ASP A 89 8.55 -8.53 24.46
C ASP A 89 8.56 -8.47 25.99
N GLY A 90 9.20 -9.48 26.62
CA GLY A 90 9.19 -9.61 28.07
C GLY A 90 7.78 -9.82 28.60
N GLU A 91 7.31 -8.92 29.46
CA GLU A 91 5.96 -8.98 30.02
C GLU A 91 4.93 -8.31 29.11
N LYS A 92 5.39 -7.59 28.08
CA LYS A 92 4.50 -6.91 27.15
C LYS A 92 4.16 -7.80 25.99
N SER A 93 2.90 -7.78 25.60
CA SER A 93 2.43 -8.51 24.43
C SER A 93 1.37 -7.69 23.72
N GLY A 94 1.17 -8.00 22.46
CA GLY A 94 0.18 -7.32 21.66
C GLY A 94 -0.12 -8.05 20.38
N THR A 95 -1.06 -7.50 19.63
CA THR A 95 -1.47 -8.01 18.33
C THR A 95 -0.89 -7.12 17.24
N ALA A 96 -0.23 -7.75 16.28
CA ALA A 96 0.28 -7.06 15.10
C ALA A 96 -0.64 -7.33 13.92
N VAL A 97 -1.09 -6.27 13.26
CA VAL A 97 -1.91 -6.37 12.06
C VAL A 97 -1.08 -5.92 10.88
N GLU A 98 -0.96 -6.78 9.88
CA GLU A 98 -0.11 -6.55 8.72
C GLU A 98 -0.89 -6.89 7.46
N ILE A 99 -0.65 -6.13 6.40
CA ILE A 99 -1.18 -6.43 5.08
C ILE A 99 0.00 -6.67 4.14
N ASP A 100 0.02 -7.85 3.54
CA ASP A 100 0.93 -8.17 2.46
C ASP A 100 0.28 -7.67 1.17
N ALA A 101 0.75 -6.54 0.67
CA ALA A 101 0.05 -5.79 -0.35
C ALA A 101 0.12 -6.45 -1.71
N GLN A 102 -1.01 -6.43 -2.41
CA GLN A 102 -1.11 -6.82 -3.81
C GLN A 102 -1.21 -5.59 -4.69
N SER A 103 -1.85 -4.53 -4.22
CA SER A 103 -1.98 -3.25 -4.92
C SER A 103 -1.94 -2.11 -3.94
N ILE A 104 -1.25 -1.05 -4.32
CA ILE A 104 -1.13 0.18 -3.53
C ILE A 104 -1.28 1.35 -4.48
N GLY A 105 -2.03 2.36 -4.06
CA GLY A 105 -2.18 3.58 -4.83
C GLY A 105 -2.50 4.76 -3.95
N HIS A 106 -2.44 5.95 -4.54
CA HIS A 106 -2.90 7.17 -3.89
C HIS A 106 -4.42 7.22 -3.87
N ASP A 107 -4.99 7.76 -2.81
CA ASP A 107 -6.42 8.01 -2.72
C ASP A 107 -6.73 9.35 -3.38
N LEU A 108 -7.32 9.32 -4.56
CA LEU A 108 -7.58 10.52 -5.35
C LEU A 108 -8.75 11.35 -4.83
N ASN A 109 -9.43 10.92 -3.79
CA ASN A 109 -10.39 11.78 -3.11
C ASN A 109 -9.72 12.98 -2.44
N ARG A 110 -8.41 12.89 -2.19
CA ARG A 110 -7.69 13.90 -1.44
C ARG A 110 -6.64 14.65 -2.22
N GLY A 111 -6.39 14.26 -3.46
CA GLY A 111 -5.37 14.90 -4.26
C GLY A 111 -5.25 14.29 -5.62
N THR A 112 -4.20 14.68 -6.32
CA THR A 112 -3.90 14.19 -7.66
C THR A 112 -2.62 13.38 -7.67
N SER A 113 -2.49 12.51 -8.65
CA SER A 113 -1.28 11.72 -8.87
C SER A 113 -0.85 11.82 -10.31
N ASP A 114 0.45 11.72 -10.52
CA ASP A 114 1.06 11.72 -11.83
C ASP A 114 1.61 10.32 -12.09
N PHE A 115 1.15 9.69 -13.17
CA PHE A 115 1.51 8.32 -13.44
C PHE A 115 2.63 8.24 -14.47
N THR A 116 3.66 7.48 -14.12
CA THR A 116 4.75 7.14 -15.02
C THR A 116 4.83 5.63 -15.15
N LYS A 117 4.69 5.13 -16.36
CA LYS A 117 4.75 3.70 -16.62
C LYS A 117 6.17 3.19 -16.44
N VAL A 118 6.32 2.11 -15.67
CA VAL A 118 7.59 1.44 -15.46
C VAL A 118 7.62 0.15 -16.26
N LYS A 119 8.71 -0.08 -16.97
CA LYS A 119 8.87 -1.31 -17.73
C LYS A 119 9.19 -2.46 -16.81
N ARG A 120 8.44 -3.56 -16.98
CA ARG A 120 8.74 -4.78 -16.27
C ARG A 120 9.95 -5.45 -16.92
N VAL A 121 10.92 -5.84 -16.10
CA VAL A 121 12.05 -6.64 -16.57
C VAL A 121 11.65 -8.10 -16.47
N THR A 122 10.87 -8.57 -17.45
CA THR A 122 10.48 -9.98 -17.54
C THR A 122 10.74 -10.49 -18.95
N GLU A 123 11.07 -11.78 -19.05
CA GLU A 123 11.33 -12.42 -20.34
C GLU A 123 10.09 -12.53 -21.22
N ASN A 124 8.90 -12.50 -20.59
CA ASN A 124 7.62 -12.64 -21.29
C ASN A 124 6.93 -11.30 -21.51
N TYR A 125 7.68 -10.25 -21.48
CA TYR A 125 7.18 -8.90 -21.63
C TYR A 125 6.36 -8.71 -22.93
N GLU A 126 6.81 -9.31 -24.01
CA GLU A 126 6.18 -9.19 -25.32
C GLU A 126 4.79 -9.84 -25.39
N GLN A 127 4.48 -10.72 -24.46
CA GLN A 127 3.22 -11.45 -24.45
C GLN A 127 2.15 -10.79 -23.57
N ASP A 128 2.47 -9.70 -22.92
CA ASP A 128 1.52 -8.98 -22.08
C ASP A 128 0.59 -8.15 -22.97
N PRO A 129 -0.75 -8.47 -22.97
CA PRO A 129 -1.68 -7.75 -23.82
C PRO A 129 -1.85 -6.27 -23.45
N TRP A 130 -1.43 -5.89 -22.26
CA TRP A 130 -1.54 -4.51 -21.79
C TRP A 130 -0.37 -3.64 -22.19
N THR A 131 0.68 -4.22 -22.78
CA THR A 131 1.90 -3.52 -23.16
C THR A 131 2.15 -3.61 -24.66
N ASN A 132 1.10 -3.60 -25.48
CA ASN A 132 1.25 -3.66 -26.92
C ASN A 132 1.84 -2.35 -27.45
N GLU A 133 2.51 -2.44 -28.59
CA GLU A 133 3.21 -1.29 -29.18
C GLU A 133 2.28 -0.14 -29.56
N ALA A 134 1.03 -0.44 -29.96
CA ALA A 134 0.09 0.59 -30.35
C ALA A 134 -0.26 1.52 -29.18
N VAL A 135 -0.43 0.95 -27.97
CA VAL A 135 -0.71 1.73 -26.79
C VAL A 135 0.52 2.57 -26.40
N ASP A 136 1.70 1.97 -26.46
CA ASP A 136 2.94 2.68 -26.16
C ASP A 136 3.20 3.82 -27.14
N THR A 137 2.87 3.62 -28.40
CA THR A 137 3.03 4.65 -29.43
C THR A 137 2.10 5.84 -29.18
N GLU A 138 0.85 5.59 -28.80
CA GLU A 138 -0.09 6.66 -28.43
C GLU A 138 0.38 7.47 -27.23
N ILE A 139 0.89 6.80 -26.22
CA ILE A 139 1.40 7.48 -25.03
C ILE A 139 2.62 8.35 -25.39
N ASN A 140 3.48 7.85 -26.25
CA ASN A 140 4.67 8.59 -26.65
C ASN A 140 4.35 9.76 -27.59
N ALA A 141 3.26 9.69 -28.32
CA ALA A 141 2.82 10.75 -29.22
C ALA A 141 2.13 11.90 -28.48
N ALA A 142 1.65 11.64 -27.30
CA ALA A 142 1.01 12.66 -26.47
C ALA A 142 2.03 13.43 -25.66
#